data_c0059680bb484cff74eadc39ed68965a
#
_entry.id   c0059680bb484cff74eadc39ed68965a
#
_cell.length_a   1.000
_cell.length_b   1.000
_cell.length_c   1.000
_cell.angle_alpha   90.00
_cell.angle_beta   90.00
_cell.angle_gamma   90.00
#
_symmetry.space_group_name_H-M   'P 1'
#
loop_
_entity.id
_entity.type
_entity.pdbx_description
1 polymer ?
#
loop_
_entity_poly.entity_id
_entity_poly.type
_entity_poly.pdbx_seq_one_letter_code
_entity_poly.pdbx_strand_id
1 'polypeptide(L)'
;MVLAFEGKENVTLDDLRWKNRIVLYFPSQDQNPKFDLKSLEEELKERKIIFLSIGERFTTNSEANFHRDYLKSLHDKYASKKSNWVLIGLDGGVKLKSDDDLDWALIFKTIDSMPMRQSEIRKSS
;
A
#
# COMPACT_ATOMS: atom_id res chain seq x y z
N MET A 1 -14.16 18.78 8.22
CA MET A 1 -14.27 17.36 8.56
C MET A 1 -12.97 16.84 9.16
N VAL A 2 -13.08 16.07 10.19
CA VAL A 2 -11.89 15.46 10.78
C VAL A 2 -11.59 14.15 10.04
N LEU A 3 -10.43 14.09 9.45
CA LEU A 3 -9.93 12.86 8.86
C LEU A 3 -9.26 12.02 9.94
N ALA A 4 -9.19 10.72 9.74
CA ALA A 4 -8.56 9.82 10.70
C ALA A 4 -7.12 10.21 11.01
N PHE A 5 -6.47 10.93 10.10
CA PHE A 5 -5.06 11.31 10.23
C PHE A 5 -4.86 12.78 10.57
N GLU A 6 -5.96 13.55 10.74
CA GLU A 6 -5.85 14.96 11.02
C GLU A 6 -5.17 15.17 12.37
N GLY A 7 -4.16 16.03 12.38
CA GLY A 7 -3.37 16.31 13.56
C GLY A 7 -2.31 15.26 13.89
N LYS A 8 -2.25 14.16 13.12
CA LYS A 8 -1.27 13.12 13.35
C LYS A 8 -0.11 13.26 12.36
N GLU A 9 1.08 13.54 12.89
CA GLU A 9 2.26 13.78 12.07
C GLU A 9 3.03 12.52 11.70
N ASN A 10 2.89 11.45 12.47
CA ASN A 10 3.66 10.21 12.29
C ASN A 10 2.72 9.02 12.19
N VAL A 11 2.14 8.84 11.01
CA VAL A 11 1.24 7.72 10.76
C VAL A 11 2.06 6.44 10.57
N THR A 12 1.59 5.34 11.15
CA THR A 12 2.21 4.03 11.00
C THR A 12 1.23 3.06 10.34
N LEU A 13 1.72 1.91 9.89
CA LEU A 13 0.85 0.87 9.34
C LEU A 13 -0.16 0.39 10.39
N ASP A 14 0.23 0.39 11.66
CA ASP A 14 -0.66 -0.02 12.74
C ASP A 14 -1.87 0.93 12.86
N ASP A 15 -1.66 2.22 12.59
CA ASP A 15 -2.74 3.20 12.57
C ASP A 15 -3.76 2.93 11.45
N LEU A 16 -3.30 2.29 10.37
CA LEU A 16 -4.12 1.99 9.19
C LEU A 16 -4.81 0.64 9.28
N ARG A 17 -4.43 -0.16 10.25
CA ARG A 17 -4.99 -1.49 10.46
C ARG A 17 -6.51 -1.41 10.58
N TRP A 18 -7.19 -2.32 9.90
CA TRP A 18 -8.65 -2.40 9.81
C TRP A 18 -9.30 -1.26 9.01
N LYS A 19 -8.50 -0.27 8.57
CA LYS A 19 -8.98 0.86 7.77
C LYS A 19 -8.56 0.72 6.31
N ASN A 20 -7.34 0.30 6.07
CA ASN A 20 -6.76 0.25 4.73
C ASN A 20 -5.94 -1.02 4.52
N ARG A 21 -5.91 -1.46 3.27
CA ARG A 21 -4.93 -2.42 2.80
C ARG A 21 -3.71 -1.63 2.33
N ILE A 22 -2.53 -2.22 2.44
CA ILE A 22 -1.29 -1.50 2.15
C ILE A 22 -0.51 -2.26 1.07
N VAL A 23 -0.02 -1.53 0.08
CA VAL A 23 0.95 -2.07 -0.87
C VAL A 23 2.25 -1.31 -0.67
N LEU A 24 3.26 -2.02 -0.20
CA LEU A 24 4.62 -1.48 -0.05
C LEU A 24 5.40 -1.88 -1.30
N TYR A 25 6.05 -0.91 -1.93
CA TYR A 25 6.88 -1.16 -3.09
C TYR A 25 8.26 -0.58 -2.84
N PHE A 26 9.29 -1.37 -3.10
CA PHE A 26 10.68 -0.97 -2.90
C PHE A 26 11.40 -1.09 -4.25
N PRO A 27 11.38 -0.01 -5.07
CA PRO A 27 12.03 -0.05 -6.37
C PRO A 27 13.54 -0.11 -6.22
N SER A 28 14.21 -0.77 -7.17
CA SER A 28 15.66 -0.72 -7.22
C SER A 28 16.09 0.68 -7.70
N GLN A 29 17.37 1.03 -7.45
CA GLN A 29 17.87 2.37 -7.76
C GLN A 29 17.69 2.78 -9.23
N ASP A 30 17.66 1.81 -10.12
CA ASP A 30 17.59 2.07 -11.56
C ASP A 30 16.17 2.06 -12.11
N GLN A 31 15.17 1.87 -11.26
CA GLN A 31 13.79 1.78 -11.72
C GLN A 31 12.94 2.92 -11.19
N ASN A 32 12.39 3.68 -12.14
CA ASN A 32 11.30 4.60 -11.82
C ASN A 32 10.00 3.83 -11.95
N PRO A 33 9.03 4.07 -11.07
CA PRO A 33 7.71 3.44 -11.23
C PRO A 33 7.15 3.77 -12.61
N LYS A 34 6.82 2.73 -13.38
CA LYS A 34 6.30 2.89 -14.75
C LYS A 34 4.79 2.86 -14.79
N PHE A 35 4.14 3.28 -13.73
CA PHE A 35 2.68 3.30 -13.66
C PHE A 35 2.23 4.68 -13.19
N ASP A 36 1.02 5.03 -13.60
CA ASP A 36 0.42 6.30 -13.26
C ASP A 36 -0.58 6.07 -12.11
N LEU A 37 -0.23 6.52 -10.91
CA LEU A 37 -1.11 6.38 -9.75
C LEU A 37 -2.46 7.05 -9.98
N LYS A 38 -2.49 8.12 -10.76
CA LYS A 38 -3.73 8.81 -11.05
C LYS A 38 -4.69 7.94 -11.85
N SER A 39 -4.17 7.14 -12.78
CA SER A 39 -5.00 6.22 -13.56
C SER A 39 -5.54 5.08 -12.72
N LEU A 40 -4.91 4.79 -11.58
CA LEU A 40 -5.32 3.72 -10.67
C LEU A 40 -6.17 4.23 -9.51
N GLU A 41 -6.39 5.54 -9.42
CA GLU A 41 -7.03 6.17 -8.26
C GLU A 41 -8.33 5.49 -7.84
N GLU A 42 -9.24 5.27 -8.79
CA GLU A 42 -10.53 4.63 -8.51
C GLU A 42 -10.38 3.20 -8.01
N GLU A 43 -9.49 2.43 -8.65
CA GLU A 43 -9.25 1.04 -8.28
C GLU A 43 -8.65 0.93 -6.88
N LEU A 44 -7.73 1.82 -6.54
CA LEU A 44 -7.10 1.85 -5.22
C LEU A 44 -8.11 2.25 -4.16
N LYS A 45 -8.89 3.29 -4.43
CA LYS A 45 -9.87 3.82 -3.50
C LYS A 45 -10.97 2.80 -3.20
N GLU A 46 -11.47 2.12 -4.23
CA GLU A 46 -12.51 1.11 -4.10
C GLU A 46 -12.07 -0.01 -3.16
N ARG A 47 -10.79 -0.37 -3.20
CA ARG A 47 -10.24 -1.45 -2.38
C ARG A 47 -9.57 -0.96 -1.11
N LYS A 48 -9.68 0.35 -0.83
CA LYS A 48 -9.10 0.98 0.36
C LYS A 48 -7.59 0.73 0.44
N ILE A 49 -6.89 0.84 -0.69
CA ILE A 49 -5.46 0.60 -0.75
C ILE A 49 -4.69 1.90 -0.56
N ILE A 50 -3.72 1.88 0.35
CA ILE A 50 -2.70 2.91 0.45
C ILE A 50 -1.42 2.31 -0.11
N PHE A 51 -0.88 2.96 -1.15
CA PHE A 51 0.34 2.56 -1.82
C PHE A 51 1.50 3.40 -1.32
N LEU A 52 2.58 2.76 -0.92
CA LEU A 52 3.80 3.41 -0.48
C LEU A 52 4.96 2.90 -1.32
N SER A 53 5.53 3.77 -2.15
CA SER A 53 6.75 3.46 -2.90
C SER A 53 7.92 4.08 -2.15
N ILE A 54 8.75 3.23 -1.57
CA ILE A 54 9.84 3.65 -0.68
C ILE A 54 11.19 3.32 -1.35
N GLY A 55 11.80 4.32 -1.94
CA GLY A 55 13.10 4.23 -2.61
C GLY A 55 13.85 5.54 -2.40
N GLU A 56 14.59 6.00 -3.40
CA GLU A 56 15.25 7.30 -3.33
C GLU A 56 14.22 8.41 -3.17
N ARG A 57 13.05 8.22 -3.77
CA ARG A 57 11.91 9.11 -3.64
C ARG A 57 10.78 8.36 -2.98
N PHE A 58 10.01 9.07 -2.19
CA PHE A 58 8.80 8.50 -1.59
C PHE A 58 7.58 8.96 -2.39
N THR A 59 6.75 8.01 -2.78
CA THR A 59 5.51 8.27 -3.50
C THR A 59 4.36 7.54 -2.82
N THR A 60 3.21 8.19 -2.68
CA THR A 60 2.03 7.58 -2.09
C THR A 60 0.78 8.22 -2.67
N ASN A 61 -0.34 7.48 -2.63
CA ASN A 61 -1.65 8.00 -2.99
C ASN A 61 -2.40 8.57 -1.79
N SER A 62 -1.78 8.58 -0.62
CA SER A 62 -2.41 9.04 0.63
C SER A 62 -1.94 10.42 1.01
N GLU A 63 -2.79 11.17 1.72
CA GLU A 63 -2.43 12.44 2.33
C GLU A 63 -1.84 12.27 3.72
N ALA A 64 -1.77 11.04 4.22
CA ALA A 64 -1.19 10.76 5.53
C ALA A 64 0.29 11.09 5.55
N ASN A 65 0.77 11.57 6.68
CA ASN A 65 2.18 11.92 6.86
C ASN A 65 2.93 10.77 7.52
N PHE A 66 3.94 10.25 6.80
CA PHE A 66 4.79 9.19 7.30
C PHE A 66 6.16 9.78 7.61
N HIS A 67 6.65 9.57 8.82
CA HIS A 67 7.96 10.08 9.20
C HIS A 67 9.05 9.35 8.42
N ARG A 68 10.09 10.10 8.02
CA ARG A 68 11.21 9.55 7.24
C ARG A 68 11.84 8.33 7.91
N ASP A 69 12.07 8.40 9.21
CA ASP A 69 12.69 7.31 9.95
C ASP A 69 11.80 6.07 9.98
N TYR A 70 10.49 6.26 10.01
CA TYR A 70 9.55 5.15 9.93
C TYR A 70 9.60 4.48 8.56
N LEU A 71 9.63 5.27 7.48
CA LEU A 71 9.75 4.75 6.12
C LEU A 71 11.04 3.97 5.96
N LYS A 72 12.14 4.45 6.54
CA LYS A 72 13.40 3.73 6.53
C LYS A 72 13.29 2.41 7.27
N SER A 73 12.56 2.38 8.39
CA SER A 73 12.36 1.13 9.13
C SER A 73 11.55 0.12 8.33
N LEU A 74 10.58 0.56 7.54
CA LEU A 74 9.83 -0.31 6.64
C LEU A 74 10.72 -0.86 5.54
N HIS A 75 11.58 -0.01 4.99
CA HIS A 75 12.57 -0.43 3.99
C HIS A 75 13.48 -1.51 4.58
N ASP A 76 14.02 -1.28 5.77
CA ASP A 76 14.92 -2.22 6.41
C ASP A 76 14.23 -3.56 6.72
N LYS A 77 12.94 -3.52 7.02
CA LYS A 77 12.18 -4.73 7.38
C LYS A 77 11.74 -5.54 6.17
N TYR A 78 11.32 -4.88 5.09
CA TYR A 78 10.66 -5.54 3.98
C TYR A 78 11.42 -5.54 2.66
N ALA A 79 12.33 -4.60 2.45
CA ALA A 79 13.03 -4.50 1.17
C ALA A 79 14.01 -5.65 0.97
N SER A 80 14.15 -6.08 -0.28
CA SER A 80 15.15 -7.07 -0.66
C SER A 80 16.23 -6.42 -1.54
N LYS A 81 17.23 -7.18 -1.95
CA LYS A 81 18.30 -6.67 -2.83
C LYS A 81 17.80 -6.28 -4.21
N LYS A 82 16.70 -6.87 -4.62
CA LYS A 82 16.02 -6.53 -5.88
C LYS A 82 14.80 -5.70 -5.56
N SER A 83 14.21 -5.06 -6.58
CA SER A 83 12.92 -4.43 -6.36
C SER A 83 11.93 -5.50 -5.91
N ASN A 84 11.09 -5.16 -4.97
CA ASN A 84 10.09 -6.07 -4.44
C ASN A 84 8.87 -5.30 -3.95
N TRP A 85 7.80 -6.03 -3.74
CA TRP A 85 6.59 -5.43 -3.19
C TRP A 85 5.93 -6.38 -2.20
N VAL A 86 5.12 -5.82 -1.31
CA VAL A 86 4.42 -6.56 -0.25
C VAL A 86 2.99 -6.05 -0.17
N LEU A 87 2.03 -6.98 -0.17
CA LEU A 87 0.62 -6.65 0.07
C LEU A 87 0.27 -6.99 1.51
N ILE A 88 -0.21 -6.00 2.24
CA ILE A 88 -0.65 -6.14 3.63
C ILE A 88 -2.16 -5.98 3.66
N GLY A 89 -2.85 -6.92 4.29
CA GLY A 89 -4.31 -6.90 4.39
C GLY A 89 -4.82 -5.98 5.49
N LEU A 90 -6.14 -5.89 5.61
CA LEU A 90 -6.78 -5.06 6.63
C LEU A 90 -6.36 -5.45 8.04
N ASP A 91 -6.11 -6.72 8.27
CA ASP A 91 -5.73 -7.24 9.59
C ASP A 91 -4.25 -6.98 9.92
N GLY A 92 -3.51 -6.33 9.04
CA GLY A 92 -2.09 -6.06 9.23
C GLY A 92 -1.16 -7.19 8.83
N GLY A 93 -1.69 -8.31 8.37
CA GLY A 93 -0.87 -9.46 7.95
C GLY A 93 -0.43 -9.38 6.51
N VAL A 94 0.75 -9.91 6.22
CA VAL A 94 1.26 -10.00 4.85
C VAL A 94 0.48 -11.06 4.08
N LYS A 95 -0.10 -10.67 2.94
CA LYS A 95 -0.91 -11.56 2.09
C LYS A 95 -0.18 -12.00 0.84
N LEU A 96 0.64 -11.15 0.27
CA LEU A 96 1.49 -11.45 -0.88
C LEU A 96 2.83 -10.76 -0.71
N LYS A 97 3.86 -11.38 -1.26
CA LYS A 97 5.21 -10.84 -1.24
C LYS A 97 5.90 -11.33 -2.50
N SER A 98 6.54 -10.44 -3.23
CA SER A 98 7.16 -10.81 -4.50
C SER A 98 8.38 -9.96 -4.79
N ASP A 99 9.39 -10.60 -5.39
CA ASP A 99 10.58 -9.93 -5.92
C ASP A 99 10.45 -9.64 -7.42
N ASP A 100 9.30 -9.94 -8.00
CA ASP A 100 9.01 -9.64 -9.40
C ASP A 100 8.50 -8.21 -9.56
N ASP A 101 8.25 -7.80 -10.79
CA ASP A 101 7.67 -6.50 -11.08
C ASP A 101 6.33 -6.33 -10.36
N LEU A 102 6.04 -5.09 -9.98
CA LEU A 102 4.77 -4.77 -9.34
C LEU A 102 3.61 -5.13 -10.27
N ASP A 103 2.73 -5.98 -9.80
CA ASP A 103 1.63 -6.54 -10.59
C ASP A 103 0.28 -6.16 -9.98
N TRP A 104 -0.27 -5.04 -10.46
CA TRP A 104 -1.55 -4.55 -9.96
C TRP A 104 -2.70 -5.52 -10.23
N ALA A 105 -2.68 -6.20 -11.37
CA ALA A 105 -3.73 -7.17 -11.70
C ALA A 105 -3.79 -8.30 -10.68
N LEU A 106 -2.62 -8.82 -10.31
CA LEU A 106 -2.54 -9.87 -9.30
C LEU A 106 -2.97 -9.35 -7.92
N ILE A 107 -2.55 -8.15 -7.57
CA ILE A 107 -2.90 -7.53 -6.29
C ILE A 107 -4.42 -7.37 -6.19
N PHE A 108 -5.05 -6.80 -7.22
CA PHE A 108 -6.49 -6.58 -7.23
C PHE A 108 -7.27 -7.90 -7.19
N LYS A 109 -6.84 -8.89 -7.96
CA LYS A 109 -7.45 -10.21 -7.97
C LYS A 109 -7.38 -10.86 -6.60
N THR A 110 -6.23 -10.77 -5.95
CA THR A 110 -6.02 -11.35 -4.62
C THR A 110 -6.93 -10.68 -3.60
N ILE A 111 -6.98 -9.34 -3.61
CA ILE A 111 -7.84 -8.59 -2.69
C ILE A 111 -9.31 -8.94 -2.92
N ASP A 112 -9.74 -8.97 -4.19
CA ASP A 112 -11.15 -9.21 -4.52
C ASP A 112 -11.63 -10.60 -4.11
N SER A 113 -10.70 -11.54 -3.88
CA SER A 113 -11.04 -12.87 -3.40
C SER A 113 -11.09 -12.97 -1.86
N MET A 114 -10.70 -11.92 -1.15
CA MET A 114 -10.68 -11.93 0.31
C MET A 114 -12.09 -11.82 0.88
N PRO A 115 -12.40 -12.55 2.00
CA PRO A 115 -13.75 -12.51 2.58
C PRO A 115 -14.23 -11.10 2.94
N MET A 116 -13.38 -10.27 3.53
CA MET A 116 -13.78 -8.91 3.89
C MET A 116 -14.05 -8.05 2.66
N ARG A 117 -13.28 -8.23 1.60
CA ARG A 117 -13.51 -7.52 0.34
C ARG A 117 -14.81 -8.00 -0.32
N GLN A 118 -15.08 -9.30 -0.27
CA GLN A 118 -16.34 -9.86 -0.78
C GLN A 118 -17.54 -9.24 -0.05
N SER A 119 -17.41 -9.03 1.25
CA SER A 119 -18.44 -8.37 2.05
C SER A 119 -18.63 -6.92 1.60
N GLU A 120 -17.55 -6.20 1.32
CA GLU A 120 -17.60 -4.83 0.80
C GLU A 120 -18.34 -4.76 -0.55
N ILE A 121 -18.04 -5.70 -1.43
CA ILE A 121 -18.68 -5.76 -2.74
C ILE A 121 -20.18 -6.00 -2.60
N ARG A 122 -20.59 -6.94 -1.74
CA ARG A 122 -22.00 -7.24 -1.51
C ARG A 122 -22.77 -6.04 -0.96
N LYS A 123 -22.13 -5.25 -0.09
CA LYS A 123 -22.76 -4.06 0.49
C LYS A 123 -22.91 -2.93 -0.52
N SER A 124 -22.07 -2.92 -1.56
CA SER A 124 -22.07 -1.85 -2.58
C SER A 124 -23.05 -2.11 -3.72
N SER A 125 -23.54 -3.33 -3.84
CA SER A 125 -24.41 -3.71 -4.97
C SER A 125 -25.89 -3.63 -4.67
#